data_1ae9ac9990b449384e293ddccd3db94b
#
_entry.id   1ae9ac9990b449384e293ddccd3db94b
#
_cell.length_a   1.000
_cell.length_b   1.000
_cell.length_c   1.000
_cell.angle_alpha   90.00
_cell.angle_beta   90.00
_cell.angle_gamma   90.00
#
_symmetry.space_group_name_H-M   'P 1'
#
loop_
_entity.id
_entity.type
_entity.pdbx_description
1 polymer ?
#
loop_
_entity_poly.entity_id
_entity_poly.type
_entity_poly.pdbx_seq_one_letter_code
_entity_poly.pdbx_strand_id
1 'polypeptide(L)'
;MSRLPGGQKPLPLNPSQEVYEPAHGMLVKAAELNVRGAAEYFRALLGNRKGRLVTSIDPRLVAEFCRVDGDMLVHASPTFESGKATIMGQHVGEYSIKDRRWCPMCLAENGAHRTWWDVPSITSCPEHRQLLQDSCACGKKTIWARSASLMWCSCGAWLKNAEPERPDFLDCRFDAYLIARFMGQSHAPVRWLDDYPMHEAIKTVRILGEFILEPFQERGLGHSTSARHRIMAAGFDAIANFPARIESTLADIYAKHARKLKPPHRMNSYEFRVWLTTGSETPMKKAIRRAIRIRTRPDIEEYDIPYGYFAAEHAGYLCSFNPAALMVVLRRKRPKFCRQPVGKERIDPETMAWLVRHVGSRVKDDQVAGLLDIPLKEIIPLGRAGFVRRFVDVPGYVYDFYSPLERHRFMHRVIEQAGETRGADSRFTPLPQAARELDVPVAELVREILEGRLESWANGSARALGLSRVLVDIEAAAGLRLARWER
;
A
#
# COMPACT_ATOMS: atom_id res chain seq x y z
N MET A 1 21.57 6.83 38.77
CA MET A 1 22.09 5.88 37.81
C MET A 1 21.11 4.70 37.76
N SER A 2 20.28 4.61 36.76
CA SER A 2 19.39 3.46 36.53
C SER A 2 20.27 2.21 36.31
N ARG A 3 19.98 1.13 36.97
CA ARG A 3 20.66 -0.16 36.72
C ARG A 3 20.01 -0.76 35.48
N LEU A 4 20.81 -1.04 34.49
CA LEU A 4 20.37 -1.84 33.31
C LEU A 4 19.72 -3.13 33.78
N PRO A 5 18.68 -3.65 33.10
CA PRO A 5 18.07 -4.94 33.43
C PRO A 5 19.13 -6.03 33.54
N GLY A 6 19.18 -6.73 34.68
CA GLY A 6 20.19 -7.76 34.94
C GLY A 6 21.50 -7.26 35.60
N GLY A 7 21.58 -6.00 36.07
CA GLY A 7 22.76 -5.48 36.77
C GLY A 7 23.98 -5.23 35.87
N GLN A 8 23.76 -5.13 34.59
CA GLN A 8 24.82 -4.91 33.61
C GLN A 8 25.45 -3.52 33.74
N LYS A 9 26.76 -3.45 33.52
CA LYS A 9 27.48 -2.18 33.52
C LYS A 9 27.49 -1.61 32.08
N PRO A 10 27.47 -0.28 31.94
CA PRO A 10 27.71 0.35 30.63
C PRO A 10 29.03 -0.09 30.02
N LEU A 11 29.12 0.01 28.69
CA LEU A 11 30.34 -0.36 27.97
C LEU A 11 31.54 0.47 28.40
N PRO A 12 32.76 -0.10 28.44
CA PRO A 12 34.00 0.64 28.68
C PRO A 12 34.24 1.73 27.65
N LEU A 13 34.01 1.41 26.37
CA LEU A 13 34.18 2.34 25.25
C LEU A 13 32.80 2.53 24.56
N ASN A 14 32.37 3.80 24.48
CA ASN A 14 31.10 4.14 23.84
C ASN A 14 31.31 4.36 22.33
N PRO A 15 30.48 3.74 21.48
CA PRO A 15 30.51 4.02 20.04
C PRO A 15 29.97 5.43 19.75
N SER A 16 30.49 6.07 18.70
CA SER A 16 29.88 7.28 18.14
C SER A 16 28.53 6.91 17.52
N GLN A 17 27.53 7.75 17.68
CA GLN A 17 26.23 7.58 17.06
C GLN A 17 26.14 8.40 15.77
N GLU A 18 25.70 7.78 14.70
CA GLU A 18 25.37 8.45 13.45
C GLU A 18 23.84 8.59 13.30
N VAL A 19 23.44 9.65 12.63
CA VAL A 19 22.03 9.86 12.29
C VAL A 19 21.57 8.71 11.40
N TYR A 20 20.38 8.16 11.71
CA TYR A 20 19.78 7.03 10.98
C TYR A 20 20.49 5.67 11.18
N GLU A 21 21.38 5.56 12.14
CA GLU A 21 21.97 4.28 12.53
C GLU A 21 21.00 3.49 13.42
N PRO A 22 20.54 2.28 13.03
CA PRO A 22 19.60 1.50 13.83
C PRO A 22 20.28 0.76 14.98
N ALA A 23 19.53 0.38 15.99
CA ALA A 23 20.02 -0.26 17.21
C ALA A 23 20.87 -1.52 16.96
N HIS A 24 20.52 -2.33 15.96
CA HIS A 24 21.31 -3.52 15.63
C HIS A 24 22.67 -3.16 14.98
N GLY A 25 22.75 -2.08 14.21
CA GLY A 25 24.01 -1.54 13.70
C GLY A 25 24.87 -1.00 14.84
N MET A 26 24.27 -0.17 15.70
CA MET A 26 24.93 0.36 16.89
C MET A 26 25.49 -0.74 17.79
N LEU A 27 24.74 -1.84 17.99
CA LEU A 27 25.19 -2.96 18.81
C LEU A 27 26.42 -3.69 18.21
N VAL A 28 26.46 -3.87 16.88
CA VAL A 28 27.62 -4.45 16.19
C VAL A 28 28.85 -3.53 16.31
N LYS A 29 28.67 -2.23 16.16
CA LYS A 29 29.71 -1.22 16.31
C LYS A 29 30.25 -1.17 17.75
N ALA A 30 29.37 -1.24 18.73
CA ALA A 30 29.73 -1.34 20.14
C ALA A 30 30.55 -2.60 20.45
N ALA A 31 30.14 -3.73 19.89
CA ALA A 31 30.85 -5.00 20.04
C ALA A 31 32.26 -4.95 19.45
N GLU A 32 32.41 -4.39 18.26
CA GLU A 32 33.70 -4.19 17.58
C GLU A 32 34.63 -3.34 18.43
N LEU A 33 34.14 -2.20 18.90
CA LEU A 33 34.92 -1.25 19.70
C LEU A 33 35.42 -1.84 21.01
N ASN A 34 34.64 -2.75 21.63
CA ASN A 34 34.97 -3.39 22.91
C ASN A 34 35.57 -4.79 22.77
N VAL A 35 36.01 -5.16 21.58
CA VAL A 35 36.68 -6.44 21.28
C VAL A 35 35.87 -7.67 21.72
N ARG A 36 34.56 -7.61 21.59
CA ARG A 36 33.64 -8.71 21.90
C ARG A 36 32.74 -9.00 20.71
N GLY A 37 32.22 -10.22 20.62
CA GLY A 37 31.28 -10.56 19.58
C GLY A 37 29.91 -9.91 19.81
N ALA A 38 29.29 -9.37 18.75
CA ALA A 38 27.95 -8.79 18.83
C ALA A 38 26.91 -9.75 19.43
N ALA A 39 27.05 -11.07 19.16
CA ALA A 39 26.21 -12.12 19.74
C ALA A 39 26.32 -12.22 21.27
N GLU A 40 27.44 -11.83 21.89
CA GLU A 40 27.59 -11.80 23.35
C GLU A 40 26.83 -10.64 23.95
N TYR A 41 26.94 -9.46 23.38
CA TYR A 41 26.18 -8.28 23.83
C TYR A 41 24.69 -8.46 23.61
N PHE A 42 24.32 -9.08 22.51
CA PHE A 42 22.95 -9.43 22.22
C PHE A 42 22.34 -10.37 23.28
N ARG A 43 23.09 -11.43 23.64
CA ARG A 43 22.68 -12.35 24.73
C ARG A 43 22.64 -11.65 26.08
N ALA A 44 23.56 -10.74 26.33
CA ALA A 44 23.59 -9.96 27.57
C ALA A 44 22.38 -9.04 27.71
N LEU A 45 21.98 -8.34 26.64
CA LEU A 45 20.84 -7.41 26.61
C LEU A 45 19.48 -8.12 26.65
N LEU A 46 19.35 -9.24 25.94
CA LEU A 46 18.06 -9.95 25.78
C LEU A 46 17.89 -11.14 26.74
N GLY A 47 18.92 -11.46 27.53
CA GLY A 47 18.97 -12.72 28.24
C GLY A 47 19.08 -13.91 27.28
N ASN A 48 18.79 -15.11 27.75
CA ASN A 48 18.87 -16.34 26.93
C ASN A 48 17.70 -16.48 25.91
N ARG A 49 17.03 -15.42 25.54
CA ARG A 49 15.96 -15.49 24.53
C ARG A 49 16.56 -15.77 23.16
N LYS A 50 16.14 -16.86 22.55
CA LYS A 50 16.44 -17.24 21.16
C LYS A 50 15.65 -16.30 20.22
N GLY A 51 16.06 -15.03 20.11
CA GLY A 51 15.43 -14.05 19.24
C GLY A 51 16.26 -13.79 17.98
N ARG A 52 15.62 -13.27 16.97
CA ARG A 52 16.31 -12.73 15.80
C ARG A 52 16.88 -11.35 16.14
N LEU A 53 18.17 -11.13 15.91
CA LEU A 53 18.88 -9.91 16.30
C LEU A 53 18.07 -8.62 16.02
N VAL A 54 17.59 -8.45 14.79
CA VAL A 54 16.92 -7.21 14.37
C VAL A 54 15.53 -7.03 14.96
N THR A 55 14.77 -8.12 15.19
CA THR A 55 13.37 -8.05 15.65
C THR A 55 13.21 -8.09 17.15
N SER A 56 14.27 -8.40 17.90
CA SER A 56 14.20 -8.65 19.35
C SER A 56 14.97 -7.61 20.16
N ILE A 57 15.66 -6.66 19.51
CA ILE A 57 16.38 -5.58 20.16
C ILE A 57 15.40 -4.49 20.58
N ASP A 58 15.48 -4.08 21.86
CA ASP A 58 14.89 -2.84 22.32
C ASP A 58 15.91 -1.70 22.10
N PRO A 59 15.61 -0.72 21.22
CA PRO A 59 16.52 0.39 20.93
C PRO A 59 16.86 1.22 22.17
N ARG A 60 15.94 1.36 23.14
CA ARG A 60 16.18 2.14 24.36
C ARG A 60 17.20 1.45 25.26
N LEU A 61 17.14 0.13 25.39
CA LEU A 61 18.16 -0.63 26.14
C LEU A 61 19.53 -0.54 25.48
N VAL A 62 19.60 -0.55 24.14
CA VAL A 62 20.87 -0.38 23.41
C VAL A 62 21.42 1.03 23.62
N ALA A 63 20.56 2.05 23.59
CA ALA A 63 20.96 3.44 23.81
C ALA A 63 21.54 3.63 25.23
N GLU A 64 20.88 3.10 26.24
CA GLU A 64 21.36 3.14 27.63
C GLU A 64 22.70 2.39 27.78
N PHE A 65 22.81 1.21 27.16
CA PHE A 65 24.00 0.38 27.19
C PHE A 65 25.21 1.03 26.49
N CYS A 66 24.97 1.68 25.36
CA CYS A 66 26.00 2.39 24.58
C CYS A 66 26.20 3.85 25.00
N ARG A 67 25.36 4.40 25.89
CA ARG A 67 25.33 5.82 26.29
C ARG A 67 25.18 6.77 25.12
N VAL A 68 24.23 6.48 24.25
CA VAL A 68 23.90 7.31 23.07
C VAL A 68 22.47 7.84 23.17
N ASP A 69 22.09 8.71 22.25
CA ASP A 69 20.74 9.29 22.21
C ASP A 69 19.69 8.20 21.92
N GLY A 70 18.80 7.99 22.90
CA GLY A 70 17.76 6.95 22.79
C GLY A 70 16.66 7.28 21.80
N ASP A 71 16.31 8.54 21.66
CA ASP A 71 15.22 8.95 20.75
C ASP A 71 15.68 8.88 19.29
N MET A 72 16.91 9.27 19.00
CA MET A 72 17.51 9.06 17.69
C MET A 72 17.58 7.58 17.34
N LEU A 73 17.99 6.73 18.28
CA LEU A 73 18.13 5.30 18.04
C LEU A 73 16.77 4.61 17.85
N VAL A 74 15.75 4.99 18.63
CA VAL A 74 14.37 4.53 18.46
C VAL A 74 13.82 4.94 17.11
N HIS A 75 14.04 6.20 16.71
CA HIS A 75 13.58 6.72 15.43
C HIS A 75 14.19 5.95 14.24
N ALA A 76 15.48 5.65 14.29
CA ALA A 76 16.18 4.93 13.23
C ALA A 76 15.97 3.41 13.24
N SER A 77 15.45 2.84 14.32
CA SER A 77 15.29 1.40 14.45
C SER A 77 13.93 0.92 13.91
N PRO A 78 13.88 -0.27 13.28
CA PRO A 78 12.62 -0.81 12.80
C PRO A 78 11.75 -1.27 13.97
N THR A 79 10.44 -1.00 13.87
CA THR A 79 9.39 -1.63 14.69
C THR A 79 8.62 -2.64 13.86
N PHE A 80 8.14 -3.72 14.50
CA PHE A 80 7.45 -4.79 13.82
C PHE A 80 6.09 -5.06 14.46
N GLU A 81 5.03 -4.86 13.66
CA GLU A 81 3.66 -5.16 14.07
C GLU A 81 3.02 -6.13 13.07
N SER A 82 2.53 -7.27 13.55
CA SER A 82 1.89 -8.29 12.70
C SER A 82 2.73 -8.67 11.46
N GLY A 83 4.05 -8.74 11.61
CA GLY A 83 4.99 -9.07 10.53
C GLY A 83 5.30 -7.94 9.55
N LYS A 84 4.76 -6.74 9.79
CA LYS A 84 5.01 -5.55 8.97
C LYS A 84 6.06 -4.67 9.65
N ALA A 85 6.98 -4.15 8.86
CA ALA A 85 8.03 -3.27 9.36
C ALA A 85 7.68 -1.80 9.17
N THR A 86 7.95 -1.01 10.19
CA THR A 86 7.88 0.45 10.17
C THR A 86 9.24 1.01 10.57
N ILE A 87 9.78 1.92 9.79
CA ILE A 87 11.01 2.66 10.08
C ILE A 87 10.74 4.16 9.92
N MET A 88 11.26 4.97 10.83
CA MET A 88 11.12 6.43 10.79
C MET A 88 9.66 6.86 10.57
N GLY A 89 8.70 6.16 11.20
CA GLY A 89 7.27 6.43 11.07
C GLY A 89 6.62 5.94 9.75
N GLN A 90 7.39 5.36 8.83
CA GLN A 90 6.89 4.90 7.54
C GLN A 90 6.77 3.38 7.50
N HIS A 91 5.58 2.88 7.15
CA HIS A 91 5.39 1.46 6.90
C HIS A 91 6.00 1.06 5.56
N VAL A 92 6.97 0.12 5.57
CA VAL A 92 7.75 -0.26 4.38
C VAL A 92 7.37 -1.62 3.77
N GLY A 93 6.53 -2.39 4.44
CA GLY A 93 6.17 -3.75 4.03
C GLY A 93 7.25 -4.76 4.37
N GLU A 94 8.34 -4.80 3.61
CA GLU A 94 9.45 -5.73 3.80
C GLU A 94 10.67 -5.04 4.42
N TYR A 95 11.32 -5.72 5.36
CA TYR A 95 12.58 -5.31 5.96
C TYR A 95 13.48 -6.53 6.17
N SER A 96 14.75 -6.43 5.79
CA SER A 96 15.69 -7.55 5.91
C SER A 96 16.16 -7.71 7.35
N ILE A 97 15.68 -8.76 8.00
CA ILE A 97 16.07 -9.09 9.39
C ILE A 97 17.25 -10.06 9.46
N LYS A 98 17.71 -10.56 8.33
CA LYS A 98 18.77 -11.56 8.25
C LYS A 98 19.98 -11.03 7.50
N ASP A 99 19.78 -10.61 6.26
CA ASP A 99 20.86 -10.23 5.36
C ASP A 99 21.17 -8.74 5.52
N ARG A 100 22.43 -8.43 5.71
CA ARG A 100 22.95 -7.07 5.81
C ARG A 100 23.40 -6.58 4.45
N ARG A 101 23.05 -5.34 4.12
CA ARG A 101 23.54 -4.65 2.91
C ARG A 101 24.24 -3.37 3.30
N TRP A 102 25.14 -2.87 2.46
CA TRP A 102 25.89 -1.65 2.73
C TRP A 102 26.37 -0.98 1.44
N CYS A 103 26.63 0.31 1.52
CA CYS A 103 27.41 1.06 0.55
C CYS A 103 28.88 1.10 1.02
N PRO A 104 29.87 0.57 0.27
CA PRO A 104 31.27 0.58 0.66
C PRO A 104 31.81 1.99 0.96
N MET A 105 31.44 2.98 0.16
CA MET A 105 31.89 4.37 0.33
C MET A 105 31.31 5.01 1.60
N CYS A 106 29.98 4.94 1.79
CA CYS A 106 29.36 5.44 3.04
C CYS A 106 29.95 4.75 4.27
N LEU A 107 30.22 3.45 4.18
CA LEU A 107 30.83 2.70 5.28
C LEU A 107 32.24 3.18 5.57
N ALA A 108 33.03 3.52 4.53
CA ALA A 108 34.36 4.08 4.66
C ALA A 108 34.36 5.48 5.29
N GLU A 109 33.37 6.30 4.96
CA GLU A 109 33.25 7.69 5.43
C GLU A 109 32.76 7.78 6.88
N ASN A 110 31.72 7.02 7.22
CA ASN A 110 30.98 7.20 8.48
C ASN A 110 31.13 6.01 9.44
N GLY A 111 31.60 4.84 8.98
CA GLY A 111 31.74 3.65 9.82
C GLY A 111 30.42 3.16 10.44
N ALA A 112 29.27 3.54 9.86
CA ALA A 112 27.95 3.28 10.41
C ALA A 112 27.02 2.61 9.39
N HIS A 113 26.04 1.89 9.90
CA HIS A 113 25.00 1.28 9.07
C HIS A 113 23.80 2.23 9.00
N ARG A 114 23.19 2.36 7.84
CA ARG A 114 21.99 3.17 7.65
C ARG A 114 20.74 2.29 7.60
N THR A 115 19.70 2.62 8.36
CA THR A 115 18.50 1.78 8.52
C THR A 115 17.83 1.41 7.20
N TRP A 116 17.79 2.29 6.22
CA TRP A 116 17.17 2.00 4.92
C TRP A 116 17.95 1.01 4.04
N TRP A 117 19.21 0.70 4.34
CA TRP A 117 19.93 -0.35 3.61
C TRP A 117 19.32 -1.73 3.82
N ASP A 118 18.58 -1.93 4.92
CA ASP A 118 17.87 -3.18 5.19
C ASP A 118 16.46 -3.23 4.55
N VAL A 119 16.02 -2.16 3.88
CA VAL A 119 14.79 -2.17 3.07
C VAL A 119 15.08 -2.80 1.72
N PRO A 120 14.56 -4.00 1.39
CA PRO A 120 14.95 -4.73 0.19
C PRO A 120 14.75 -3.97 -1.12
N SER A 121 13.81 -3.04 -1.14
CA SER A 121 13.49 -2.20 -2.30
C SER A 121 14.47 -1.05 -2.53
N ILE A 122 15.30 -0.71 -1.55
CA ILE A 122 16.43 0.22 -1.72
C ILE A 122 17.62 -0.62 -2.14
N THR A 123 18.11 -0.39 -3.32
CA THR A 123 19.08 -1.26 -4.00
C THR A 123 20.39 -0.54 -4.32
N SER A 124 20.39 0.78 -4.28
CA SER A 124 21.56 1.61 -4.59
C SER A 124 21.76 2.70 -3.54
N CYS A 125 22.97 3.25 -3.50
CA CYS A 125 23.30 4.44 -2.77
C CYS A 125 23.22 5.66 -3.71
N PRO A 126 22.28 6.60 -3.49
CA PRO A 126 22.19 7.80 -4.34
C PRO A 126 23.38 8.74 -4.19
N GLU A 127 23.99 8.81 -3.01
CA GLU A 127 25.16 9.65 -2.73
C GLU A 127 26.38 9.19 -3.56
N HIS A 128 26.63 7.88 -3.58
CA HIS A 128 27.82 7.31 -4.23
C HIS A 128 27.53 6.67 -5.59
N ARG A 129 26.26 6.66 -6.01
CA ARG A 129 25.80 6.13 -7.31
C ARG A 129 26.35 4.73 -7.58
N GLN A 130 26.12 3.81 -6.66
CA GLN A 130 26.53 2.42 -6.74
C GLN A 130 25.50 1.50 -6.10
N LEU A 131 25.49 0.24 -6.48
CA LEU A 131 24.63 -0.78 -5.85
C LEU A 131 25.08 -1.04 -4.42
N LEU A 132 24.11 -1.29 -3.55
CA LEU A 132 24.38 -1.80 -2.21
C LEU A 132 24.93 -3.22 -2.32
N GLN A 133 26.01 -3.48 -1.57
CA GLN A 133 26.61 -4.80 -1.48
C GLN A 133 25.87 -5.65 -0.43
N ASP A 134 25.76 -6.97 -0.66
CA ASP A 134 25.21 -7.94 0.28
C ASP A 134 26.20 -9.06 0.60
N SER A 135 27.30 -9.10 -0.13
CA SER A 135 28.34 -10.14 -0.04
C SER A 135 29.74 -9.54 -0.09
N CYS A 136 30.67 -10.15 0.64
CA CYS A 136 32.09 -9.82 0.60
C CYS A 136 32.73 -10.38 -0.69
N ALA A 137 33.87 -9.81 -1.09
CA ALA A 137 34.67 -10.33 -2.19
C ALA A 137 35.04 -11.81 -2.03
N CYS A 138 35.01 -12.36 -0.82
CA CYS A 138 35.20 -13.81 -0.58
C CYS A 138 33.96 -14.65 -0.93
N GLY A 139 32.90 -14.07 -1.49
CA GLY A 139 31.62 -14.71 -1.85
C GLY A 139 30.68 -14.98 -0.67
N LYS A 140 31.09 -14.72 0.57
CA LYS A 140 30.21 -14.91 1.75
C LYS A 140 29.22 -13.77 1.86
N LYS A 141 27.93 -14.11 2.00
CA LYS A 141 26.89 -13.14 2.39
C LYS A 141 27.11 -12.65 3.80
N THR A 142 26.92 -11.36 4.01
CA THR A 142 26.94 -10.78 5.34
C THR A 142 25.56 -10.94 5.99
N ILE A 143 25.58 -11.49 7.20
CA ILE A 143 24.36 -11.81 7.95
C ILE A 143 24.47 -11.13 9.31
N TRP A 144 23.42 -10.40 9.73
CA TRP A 144 23.39 -9.67 11.00
C TRP A 144 23.79 -10.53 12.20
N ALA A 145 23.23 -11.73 12.31
CA ALA A 145 23.50 -12.65 13.45
C ALA A 145 24.96 -13.15 13.51
N ARG A 146 25.75 -12.97 12.42
CA ARG A 146 27.15 -13.40 12.34
C ARG A 146 28.13 -12.23 12.16
N SER A 147 27.63 -11.01 12.13
CA SER A 147 28.46 -9.81 11.98
C SER A 147 29.17 -9.53 13.31
N ALA A 148 30.48 -9.68 13.34
CA ALA A 148 31.33 -9.30 14.46
C ALA A 148 31.79 -7.83 14.34
N SER A 149 31.67 -7.24 13.16
CA SER A 149 32.08 -5.87 12.84
C SER A 149 31.20 -5.31 11.75
N LEU A 150 31.05 -3.99 11.72
CA LEU A 150 30.47 -3.27 10.59
C LEU A 150 31.48 -3.15 9.43
N MET A 151 32.78 -3.13 9.73
CA MET A 151 33.85 -2.83 8.78
C MET A 151 34.48 -4.06 8.17
N TRP A 152 34.46 -5.21 8.87
CA TRP A 152 35.18 -6.41 8.51
C TRP A 152 34.26 -7.59 8.23
N CYS A 153 34.59 -8.34 7.18
CA CYS A 153 34.01 -9.64 6.96
C CYS A 153 34.63 -10.69 7.89
N SER A 154 33.93 -11.78 8.14
CA SER A 154 34.47 -12.92 8.89
C SER A 154 35.71 -13.60 8.25
N CYS A 155 36.04 -13.29 7.00
CA CYS A 155 37.27 -13.72 6.33
C CYS A 155 38.45 -12.77 6.56
N GLY A 156 38.29 -11.68 7.29
CA GLY A 156 39.33 -10.67 7.52
C GLY A 156 39.41 -9.57 6.45
N ALA A 157 38.61 -9.64 5.40
CA ALA A 157 38.58 -8.60 4.39
C ALA A 157 37.81 -7.36 4.84
N TRP A 158 38.30 -6.19 4.47
CA TRP A 158 37.64 -4.92 4.77
C TRP A 158 36.46 -4.69 3.82
N LEU A 159 35.23 -4.56 4.35
CA LEU A 159 33.99 -4.42 3.57
C LEU A 159 33.93 -3.12 2.77
N LYS A 160 34.63 -2.06 3.22
CA LYS A 160 34.77 -0.83 2.47
C LYS A 160 35.55 -0.99 1.16
N ASN A 161 36.38 -2.01 1.07
CA ASN A 161 37.16 -2.33 -0.14
C ASN A 161 36.42 -3.27 -1.09
N ALA A 162 35.15 -3.58 -0.81
CA ALA A 162 34.35 -4.37 -1.76
C ALA A 162 34.19 -3.57 -3.05
N GLU A 163 34.58 -4.16 -4.17
CA GLU A 163 34.32 -3.57 -5.47
C GLU A 163 32.82 -3.55 -5.73
N PRO A 164 32.21 -2.37 -5.92
CA PRO A 164 30.80 -2.31 -6.18
C PRO A 164 30.49 -2.90 -7.54
N GLU A 165 29.44 -3.71 -7.60
CA GLU A 165 28.87 -4.11 -8.88
C GLU A 165 28.44 -2.85 -9.62
N ARG A 166 29.01 -2.62 -10.82
CA ARG A 166 28.65 -1.51 -11.71
C ARG A 166 27.75 -2.06 -12.80
N PRO A 167 26.44 -1.97 -12.65
CA PRO A 167 25.54 -2.41 -13.71
C PRO A 167 25.67 -1.47 -14.91
N ASP A 168 25.44 -2.00 -16.12
CA ASP A 168 25.42 -1.21 -17.37
C ASP A 168 24.43 -0.02 -17.29
N PHE A 169 23.42 -0.18 -16.44
CA PHE A 169 22.42 0.84 -16.16
C PHE A 169 22.24 1.02 -14.65
N LEU A 170 22.51 2.22 -14.16
CA LEU A 170 22.29 2.61 -12.77
C LEU A 170 21.37 3.83 -12.67
N ASP A 171 20.18 3.63 -12.16
CA ASP A 171 19.21 4.70 -11.89
C ASP A 171 18.85 4.74 -10.40
N CYS A 172 19.44 5.67 -9.69
CA CYS A 172 19.24 5.84 -8.25
C CYS A 172 18.01 6.70 -7.89
N ARG A 173 17.20 7.16 -8.85
CA ARG A 173 16.09 8.10 -8.61
C ARG A 173 15.06 7.54 -7.64
N PHE A 174 14.72 6.26 -7.76
CA PHE A 174 13.76 5.64 -6.84
C PHE A 174 14.32 5.51 -5.42
N ASP A 175 15.56 5.07 -5.29
CA ASP A 175 16.22 4.96 -3.98
C ASP A 175 16.32 6.35 -3.31
N ALA A 176 16.70 7.40 -4.06
CA ALA A 176 16.71 8.78 -3.58
C ALA A 176 15.31 9.26 -3.15
N TYR A 177 14.29 8.95 -3.94
CA TYR A 177 12.89 9.27 -3.62
C TYR A 177 12.44 8.62 -2.30
N LEU A 178 12.73 7.32 -2.11
CA LEU A 178 12.37 6.63 -0.87
C LEU A 178 13.12 7.20 0.34
N ILE A 179 14.44 7.43 0.21
CA ILE A 179 15.27 7.98 1.29
C ILE A 179 14.80 9.37 1.68
N ALA A 180 14.51 10.25 0.72
CA ALA A 180 13.98 11.57 1.01
C ALA A 180 12.65 11.52 1.77
N ARG A 181 11.75 10.58 1.39
CA ARG A 181 10.49 10.36 2.12
C ARG A 181 10.70 9.82 3.53
N PHE A 182 11.69 8.95 3.78
CA PHE A 182 12.05 8.52 5.13
C PHE A 182 12.52 9.68 5.98
N MET A 183 13.36 10.54 5.40
CA MET A 183 13.94 11.68 6.10
C MET A 183 12.99 12.87 6.22
N GLY A 184 11.78 12.81 5.64
CA GLY A 184 10.86 13.94 5.58
C GLY A 184 11.42 15.12 4.77
N GLN A 185 12.39 14.86 3.88
CA GLN A 185 12.99 15.87 3.03
C GLN A 185 12.18 16.12 1.76
N SER A 186 12.32 17.32 1.19
CA SER A 186 11.74 17.63 -0.10
C SER A 186 12.37 16.76 -1.19
N HIS A 187 11.55 16.25 -2.09
CA HIS A 187 11.97 15.49 -3.28
C HIS A 187 11.24 16.01 -4.51
N ALA A 188 11.74 15.66 -5.68
CA ALA A 188 11.01 15.92 -6.92
C ALA A 188 9.63 15.24 -6.86
N PRO A 189 8.53 15.98 -7.08
CA PRO A 189 7.20 15.43 -6.92
C PRO A 189 6.93 14.31 -7.94
N VAL A 190 6.43 13.19 -7.43
CA VAL A 190 5.98 12.06 -8.25
C VAL A 190 4.49 11.87 -8.01
N ARG A 191 3.68 12.68 -8.68
CA ARG A 191 2.24 12.81 -8.52
C ARG A 191 1.48 11.49 -8.30
N TRP A 192 1.96 10.41 -8.90
CA TRP A 192 1.30 9.11 -8.84
C TRP A 192 1.75 8.23 -7.68
N LEU A 193 2.76 8.66 -6.89
CA LEU A 193 3.27 7.94 -5.74
C LEU A 193 3.17 8.72 -4.43
N ASP A 194 3.15 10.05 -4.48
CA ASP A 194 3.24 10.90 -3.28
C ASP A 194 2.03 10.70 -2.36
N ASP A 195 0.85 10.47 -2.93
CA ASP A 195 -0.39 10.21 -2.19
C ASP A 195 -0.48 8.77 -1.62
N TYR A 196 0.46 7.88 -1.97
CA TYR A 196 0.43 6.50 -1.49
C TYR A 196 1.23 6.34 -0.19
N PRO A 197 0.76 5.49 0.75
CA PRO A 197 1.62 4.98 1.81
C PRO A 197 2.88 4.33 1.22
N MET A 198 4.01 4.44 1.94
CA MET A 198 5.32 4.00 1.45
C MET A 198 5.31 2.56 0.90
N HIS A 199 4.72 1.62 1.63
CA HIS A 199 4.64 0.21 1.22
C HIS A 199 3.84 -0.01 -0.06
N GLU A 200 2.77 0.77 -0.27
CA GLU A 200 1.99 0.68 -1.51
C GLU A 200 2.74 1.32 -2.69
N ALA A 201 3.47 2.40 -2.46
CA ALA A 201 4.36 2.99 -3.46
C ALA A 201 5.45 2.00 -3.90
N ILE A 202 6.13 1.37 -2.94
CA ILE A 202 7.14 0.33 -3.19
C ILE A 202 6.54 -0.83 -3.99
N LYS A 203 5.40 -1.35 -3.55
CA LYS A 203 4.71 -2.46 -4.21
C LYS A 203 4.31 -2.11 -5.64
N THR A 204 3.77 -0.91 -5.85
CA THR A 204 3.35 -0.45 -7.18
C THR A 204 4.53 -0.35 -8.14
N VAL A 205 5.64 0.24 -7.70
CA VAL A 205 6.87 0.35 -8.49
C VAL A 205 7.40 -1.05 -8.86
N ARG A 206 7.47 -1.95 -7.89
CA ARG A 206 7.94 -3.33 -8.12
C ARG A 206 7.08 -4.05 -9.17
N ILE A 207 5.77 -4.05 -9.00
CA ILE A 207 4.85 -4.77 -9.90
C ILE A 207 4.92 -4.21 -11.32
N LEU A 208 4.99 -2.89 -11.48
CA LEU A 208 5.12 -2.28 -12.81
C LEU A 208 6.48 -2.58 -13.42
N GLY A 209 7.56 -2.54 -12.65
CA GLY A 209 8.89 -2.88 -13.14
C GLY A 209 9.01 -4.34 -13.60
N GLU A 210 8.47 -5.28 -12.84
CA GLU A 210 8.39 -6.68 -13.23
C GLU A 210 7.58 -6.85 -14.53
N PHE A 211 6.44 -6.18 -14.63
CA PHE A 211 5.61 -6.21 -15.83
C PHE A 211 6.34 -5.65 -17.07
N ILE A 212 7.09 -4.56 -16.92
CA ILE A 212 7.82 -3.91 -18.02
C ILE A 212 8.97 -4.79 -18.52
N LEU A 213 9.72 -5.38 -17.59
CA LEU A 213 10.90 -6.18 -17.94
C LEU A 213 10.53 -7.58 -18.44
N GLU A 214 9.52 -8.20 -17.81
CA GLU A 214 9.13 -9.57 -18.09
C GLU A 214 7.59 -9.74 -18.11
N PRO A 215 6.92 -9.22 -19.13
CA PRO A 215 5.46 -9.17 -19.16
C PRO A 215 4.78 -10.55 -19.21
N PHE A 216 5.52 -11.62 -19.50
CA PHE A 216 5.00 -12.99 -19.65
C PHE A 216 5.45 -13.95 -18.56
N GLN A 217 6.25 -13.49 -17.60
CA GLN A 217 6.78 -14.35 -16.56
C GLN A 217 5.75 -14.65 -15.47
N GLU A 218 5.59 -15.92 -15.11
CA GLU A 218 4.70 -16.36 -14.02
C GLU A 218 5.35 -16.24 -12.64
N ARG A 219 6.68 -16.16 -12.58
CA ARG A 219 7.46 -16.05 -11.33
C ARG A 219 8.33 -14.82 -11.36
N GLY A 220 8.47 -14.15 -10.21
CA GLY A 220 9.24 -12.91 -10.06
C GLY A 220 10.69 -13.04 -10.56
N LEU A 221 11.18 -11.94 -11.11
CA LEU A 221 12.59 -11.80 -11.49
C LEU A 221 13.48 -11.98 -10.27
N GLY A 222 14.64 -12.61 -10.46
CA GLY A 222 15.55 -13.10 -9.43
C GLY A 222 15.84 -12.16 -8.26
N HIS A 223 16.33 -12.73 -7.16
CA HIS A 223 16.50 -12.07 -5.87
C HIS A 223 17.82 -11.31 -5.68
N SER A 224 18.68 -11.18 -6.71
CA SER A 224 19.94 -10.43 -6.60
C SER A 224 19.66 -8.92 -6.46
N THR A 225 20.56 -8.17 -5.84
CA THR A 225 20.45 -6.72 -5.70
C THR A 225 20.36 -6.04 -7.06
N SER A 226 21.17 -6.48 -8.05
CA SER A 226 21.17 -5.96 -9.41
C SER A 226 19.84 -6.21 -10.15
N ALA A 227 19.29 -7.43 -10.07
CA ALA A 227 18.00 -7.75 -10.68
C ALA A 227 16.87 -6.90 -10.06
N ARG A 228 16.86 -6.77 -8.75
CA ARG A 228 15.89 -5.95 -8.02
C ARG A 228 16.04 -4.47 -8.38
N HIS A 229 17.27 -3.97 -8.51
CA HIS A 229 17.55 -2.62 -8.96
C HIS A 229 16.90 -2.32 -10.32
N ARG A 230 17.12 -3.20 -11.30
CA ARG A 230 16.53 -3.05 -12.64
C ARG A 230 15.00 -2.99 -12.59
N ILE A 231 14.38 -3.83 -11.76
CA ILE A 231 12.93 -3.84 -11.56
C ILE A 231 12.45 -2.50 -11.01
N MET A 232 13.07 -2.05 -9.90
CA MET A 232 12.64 -0.82 -9.23
C MET A 232 12.86 0.41 -10.11
N ALA A 233 14.00 0.48 -10.81
CA ALA A 233 14.30 1.56 -11.74
C ALA A 233 13.31 1.61 -12.92
N ALA A 234 13.01 0.46 -13.54
CA ALA A 234 12.06 0.39 -14.65
C ALA A 234 10.63 0.79 -14.23
N GLY A 235 10.20 0.32 -13.05
CA GLY A 235 8.88 0.66 -12.51
C GLY A 235 8.75 2.13 -12.15
N PHE A 236 9.78 2.69 -11.53
CA PHE A 236 9.79 4.10 -11.17
C PHE A 236 9.83 5.01 -12.41
N ASP A 237 10.66 4.67 -13.41
CA ASP A 237 10.68 5.40 -14.68
C ASP A 237 9.32 5.42 -15.37
N ALA A 238 8.62 4.28 -15.35
CA ALA A 238 7.28 4.19 -15.92
C ALA A 238 6.26 5.08 -15.20
N ILE A 239 6.36 5.21 -13.89
CA ILE A 239 5.47 6.05 -13.08
C ILE A 239 5.83 7.52 -13.20
N ALA A 240 7.11 7.86 -13.16
CA ALA A 240 7.58 9.24 -13.31
C ALA A 240 7.20 9.83 -14.67
N ASN A 241 7.19 9.00 -15.71
CA ASN A 241 6.82 9.38 -17.08
C ASN A 241 5.41 8.88 -17.48
N PHE A 242 4.53 8.68 -16.52
CA PHE A 242 3.16 8.23 -16.75
C PHE A 242 2.29 9.36 -17.34
N PRO A 243 1.38 9.08 -18.33
CA PRO A 243 1.05 7.76 -18.89
C PRO A 243 1.94 7.31 -20.06
N ALA A 244 2.70 8.23 -20.68
CA ALA A 244 3.41 8.01 -21.94
C ALA A 244 4.31 6.76 -21.92
N ARG A 245 5.04 6.53 -20.82
CA ARG A 245 5.96 5.37 -20.70
C ARG A 245 5.21 4.04 -20.67
N ILE A 246 4.09 3.96 -19.97
CA ILE A 246 3.25 2.76 -19.95
C ILE A 246 2.64 2.50 -21.33
N GLU A 247 2.15 3.54 -22.00
CA GLU A 247 1.57 3.41 -23.33
C GLU A 247 2.60 2.95 -24.37
N SER A 248 3.82 3.48 -24.34
CA SER A 248 4.90 3.03 -25.24
C SER A 248 5.31 1.59 -24.93
N THR A 249 5.46 1.24 -23.66
CA THR A 249 5.80 -0.13 -23.25
C THR A 249 4.75 -1.13 -23.69
N LEU A 250 3.47 -0.81 -23.51
CA LEU A 250 2.37 -1.64 -24.02
C LEU A 250 2.44 -1.77 -25.53
N ALA A 251 2.77 -0.67 -26.26
CA ALA A 251 2.94 -0.72 -27.71
C ALA A 251 4.01 -1.73 -28.13
N ASP A 252 5.16 -1.65 -27.49
CA ASP A 252 6.31 -2.53 -27.76
C ASP A 252 5.99 -4.00 -27.45
N ILE A 253 5.32 -4.25 -26.31
CA ILE A 253 4.86 -5.59 -25.94
C ILE A 253 3.92 -6.15 -27.00
N TYR A 254 2.93 -5.36 -27.44
CA TYR A 254 1.99 -5.79 -28.47
C TYR A 254 2.67 -6.00 -29.83
N ALA A 255 3.56 -5.12 -30.25
CA ALA A 255 4.29 -5.26 -31.50
C ALA A 255 5.19 -6.51 -31.53
N LYS A 256 5.95 -6.74 -30.45
CA LYS A 256 6.89 -7.87 -30.36
C LYS A 256 6.19 -9.23 -30.20
N HIS A 257 5.02 -9.26 -29.60
CA HIS A 257 4.37 -10.50 -29.20
C HIS A 257 3.00 -10.71 -29.82
N ALA A 258 2.61 -9.93 -30.84
CA ALA A 258 1.30 -10.00 -31.51
C ALA A 258 0.91 -11.43 -31.92
N ARG A 259 1.87 -12.27 -32.34
CA ARG A 259 1.63 -13.68 -32.70
C ARG A 259 1.44 -14.60 -31.50
N LYS A 260 1.94 -14.22 -30.32
CA LYS A 260 1.81 -15.02 -29.06
C LYS A 260 0.63 -14.57 -28.24
N LEU A 261 0.14 -13.36 -28.48
CA LEU A 261 -1.04 -12.80 -27.85
C LEU A 261 -2.30 -13.40 -28.47
N LYS A 262 -2.53 -14.70 -28.21
CA LYS A 262 -3.91 -15.21 -28.25
C LYS A 262 -4.69 -14.47 -27.16
N PRO A 263 -5.99 -14.15 -27.40
CA PRO A 263 -6.73 -13.15 -26.62
C PRO A 263 -6.56 -13.29 -25.11
N PRO A 264 -6.77 -12.29 -24.38
CA PRO A 264 -6.01 -11.46 -23.43
C PRO A 264 -5.41 -12.17 -22.21
N HIS A 265 -5.37 -13.49 -22.19
CA HIS A 265 -5.14 -14.29 -20.97
C HIS A 265 -3.69 -14.56 -20.60
N ARG A 266 -2.73 -14.20 -21.46
CA ARG A 266 -1.32 -14.57 -21.26
C ARG A 266 -0.36 -13.38 -21.12
N MET A 267 -0.84 -12.16 -21.14
CA MET A 267 0.00 -10.98 -21.26
C MET A 267 0.64 -10.52 -19.96
N ASN A 268 0.22 -11.01 -18.83
CA ASN A 268 0.60 -10.39 -17.58
C ASN A 268 1.09 -11.42 -16.58
N SER A 269 2.12 -11.08 -15.82
CA SER A 269 2.46 -11.80 -14.62
C SER A 269 1.20 -11.90 -13.73
N TYR A 270 1.08 -12.98 -12.99
CA TYR A 270 -0.05 -13.17 -12.06
C TYR A 270 -0.20 -11.98 -11.10
N GLU A 271 0.91 -11.50 -10.54
CA GLU A 271 0.91 -10.38 -9.60
C GLU A 271 0.41 -9.07 -10.22
N PHE A 272 0.82 -8.75 -11.45
CA PHE A 272 0.34 -7.55 -12.13
C PHE A 272 -1.18 -7.60 -12.36
N ARG A 273 -1.71 -8.75 -12.79
CA ARG A 273 -3.15 -8.92 -12.98
C ARG A 273 -3.92 -8.77 -11.67
N VAL A 274 -3.44 -9.44 -10.60
CA VAL A 274 -4.05 -9.31 -9.27
C VAL A 274 -4.01 -7.86 -8.81
N TRP A 275 -2.85 -7.21 -8.87
CA TRP A 275 -2.72 -5.81 -8.48
C TRP A 275 -3.65 -4.88 -9.27
N LEU A 276 -3.75 -5.08 -10.59
CA LEU A 276 -4.56 -4.24 -11.47
C LEU A 276 -6.07 -4.40 -11.20
N THR A 277 -6.51 -5.57 -10.72
CA THR A 277 -7.92 -5.91 -10.54
C THR A 277 -8.38 -5.93 -9.09
N THR A 278 -7.47 -5.94 -8.11
CA THR A 278 -7.79 -6.02 -6.67
C THR A 278 -7.38 -4.76 -5.91
N GLY A 279 -7.91 -4.61 -4.69
CA GLY A 279 -7.62 -3.47 -3.82
C GLY A 279 -8.31 -2.18 -4.25
N SER A 280 -7.80 -1.05 -3.73
CA SER A 280 -8.39 0.25 -4.03
C SER A 280 -8.22 0.63 -5.50
N GLU A 281 -9.27 1.18 -6.06
CA GLU A 281 -9.30 1.72 -7.40
C GLU A 281 -8.52 3.04 -7.45
N THR A 282 -7.43 3.09 -8.20
CA THR A 282 -6.61 4.29 -8.32
C THR A 282 -6.68 4.87 -9.73
N PRO A 283 -6.47 6.20 -9.88
CA PRO A 283 -6.42 6.83 -11.20
C PRO A 283 -5.39 6.18 -12.13
N MET A 284 -4.25 5.75 -11.58
CA MET A 284 -3.21 5.03 -12.33
C MET A 284 -3.71 3.68 -12.86
N LYS A 285 -4.35 2.86 -12.02
CA LYS A 285 -4.91 1.57 -12.45
C LYS A 285 -5.95 1.75 -13.55
N LYS A 286 -6.80 2.78 -13.43
CA LYS A 286 -7.78 3.13 -14.48
C LYS A 286 -7.09 3.48 -15.79
N ALA A 287 -6.07 4.32 -15.75
CA ALA A 287 -5.36 4.74 -16.95
C ALA A 287 -4.59 3.57 -17.59
N ILE A 288 -3.97 2.69 -16.80
CA ILE A 288 -3.32 1.48 -17.33
C ILE A 288 -4.34 0.55 -18.01
N ARG A 289 -5.48 0.30 -17.37
CA ARG A 289 -6.54 -0.51 -17.98
C ARG A 289 -7.06 0.12 -19.27
N ARG A 290 -7.23 1.46 -19.30
CA ARG A 290 -7.61 2.18 -20.50
C ARG A 290 -6.56 2.02 -21.61
N ALA A 291 -5.27 2.15 -21.30
CA ALA A 291 -4.19 1.98 -22.25
C ALA A 291 -4.13 0.56 -22.84
N ILE A 292 -4.31 -0.46 -21.99
CA ILE A 292 -4.43 -1.86 -22.42
C ILE A 292 -5.63 -2.02 -23.37
N ARG A 293 -6.80 -1.45 -23.03
CA ARG A 293 -8.01 -1.53 -23.83
C ARG A 293 -7.87 -0.88 -25.21
N ILE A 294 -7.39 0.36 -25.26
CA ILE A 294 -7.23 1.10 -26.54
C ILE A 294 -6.43 0.28 -27.55
N ARG A 295 -5.47 -0.52 -27.09
CA ARG A 295 -4.64 -1.36 -27.94
C ARG A 295 -5.25 -2.71 -28.28
N THR A 296 -6.11 -3.25 -27.41
CA THR A 296 -6.78 -4.53 -27.64
C THR A 296 -8.10 -4.38 -28.40
N ARG A 297 -8.80 -3.25 -28.20
CA ARG A 297 -10.12 -2.96 -28.78
C ARG A 297 -10.35 -1.45 -28.95
N PRO A 298 -9.85 -0.84 -30.02
CA PRO A 298 -10.02 0.60 -30.27
C PRO A 298 -11.48 1.02 -30.49
N ASP A 299 -12.36 0.07 -30.81
CA ASP A 299 -13.78 0.25 -31.12
C ASP A 299 -14.72 0.33 -29.90
N ILE A 300 -14.22 0.10 -28.68
CA ILE A 300 -15.04 0.13 -27.45
C ILE A 300 -14.63 1.29 -26.55
N GLU A 301 -15.39 2.39 -26.59
CA GLU A 301 -15.00 3.65 -25.93
C GLU A 301 -15.17 3.69 -24.41
N GLU A 302 -16.00 2.85 -23.78
CA GLU A 302 -16.48 3.18 -22.42
C GLU A 302 -16.18 2.19 -21.29
N TYR A 303 -15.76 0.95 -21.55
CA TYR A 303 -15.59 -0.06 -20.48
C TYR A 303 -14.36 -0.95 -20.61
N ASP A 304 -13.67 -1.20 -19.49
CA ASP A 304 -12.47 -2.04 -19.36
C ASP A 304 -12.80 -3.55 -19.49
N ILE A 305 -13.15 -4.01 -20.69
CA ILE A 305 -13.47 -5.40 -20.92
C ILE A 305 -12.50 -6.04 -21.91
N PRO A 306 -11.92 -7.18 -21.53
CA PRO A 306 -11.10 -7.95 -22.44
C PRO A 306 -11.92 -8.57 -23.55
N TYR A 307 -11.23 -8.95 -24.61
CA TYR A 307 -11.79 -9.45 -25.87
C TYR A 307 -12.39 -10.87 -25.77
N GLY A 308 -13.60 -11.07 -26.26
CA GLY A 308 -14.17 -12.39 -26.46
C GLY A 308 -15.12 -12.86 -25.35
N TYR A 309 -15.60 -14.08 -25.48
CA TYR A 309 -16.42 -14.73 -24.46
C TYR A 309 -15.57 -15.23 -23.30
N PHE A 310 -16.02 -14.97 -22.08
CA PHE A 310 -15.34 -15.33 -20.85
C PHE A 310 -15.90 -16.59 -20.23
N ALA A 311 -15.03 -17.44 -19.69
CA ALA A 311 -15.45 -18.47 -18.76
C ALA A 311 -15.83 -17.83 -17.40
N ALA A 312 -16.71 -18.48 -16.64
CA ALA A 312 -17.17 -17.99 -15.34
C ALA A 312 -16.01 -17.76 -14.34
N GLU A 313 -15.02 -18.65 -14.35
CA GLU A 313 -13.82 -18.52 -13.54
C GLU A 313 -13.05 -17.24 -13.85
N HIS A 314 -12.97 -16.90 -15.12
CA HIS A 314 -12.26 -15.72 -15.60
C HIS A 314 -12.99 -14.44 -15.21
N ALA A 315 -14.29 -14.41 -15.40
CA ALA A 315 -15.13 -13.29 -15.01
C ALA A 315 -15.14 -13.13 -13.48
N GLY A 316 -15.18 -14.23 -12.75
CA GLY A 316 -15.05 -14.25 -11.30
C GLY A 316 -13.73 -13.65 -10.85
N TYR A 317 -12.64 -14.01 -11.50
CA TYR A 317 -11.34 -13.46 -11.25
C TYR A 317 -11.28 -11.93 -11.54
N LEU A 318 -11.73 -11.51 -12.72
CA LEU A 318 -11.74 -10.10 -13.13
C LEU A 318 -12.62 -9.22 -12.22
N CYS A 319 -13.72 -9.78 -11.72
CA CYS A 319 -14.60 -9.12 -10.78
C CYS A 319 -14.18 -9.31 -9.33
N SER A 320 -13.09 -10.03 -9.04
CA SER A 320 -12.71 -10.47 -7.69
C SER A 320 -13.88 -11.10 -6.92
N PHE A 321 -14.61 -12.00 -7.60
CA PHE A 321 -15.82 -12.60 -7.10
C PHE A 321 -15.76 -14.13 -7.27
N ASN A 322 -16.40 -14.87 -6.34
CA ASN A 322 -16.48 -16.31 -6.49
C ASN A 322 -17.23 -16.66 -7.77
N PRO A 323 -16.67 -17.48 -8.67
CA PRO A 323 -17.29 -17.82 -9.95
C PRO A 323 -18.71 -18.39 -9.84
N ALA A 324 -18.95 -19.27 -8.86
CA ALA A 324 -20.27 -19.86 -8.64
C ALA A 324 -21.30 -18.80 -8.22
N ALA A 325 -20.93 -17.88 -7.32
CA ALA A 325 -21.79 -16.79 -6.92
C ALA A 325 -22.02 -15.80 -8.07
N LEU A 326 -21.00 -15.54 -8.90
CA LEU A 326 -21.13 -14.72 -10.09
C LEU A 326 -22.18 -15.27 -11.05
N MET A 327 -22.19 -16.58 -11.25
CA MET A 327 -23.18 -17.26 -12.09
C MET A 327 -24.61 -17.11 -11.54
N VAL A 328 -24.78 -17.15 -10.22
CA VAL A 328 -26.09 -16.88 -9.59
C VAL A 328 -26.55 -15.45 -9.87
N VAL A 329 -25.64 -14.47 -9.74
CA VAL A 329 -25.93 -13.05 -10.08
C VAL A 329 -26.36 -12.91 -11.53
N LEU A 330 -25.61 -13.49 -12.46
CA LEU A 330 -25.90 -13.43 -13.90
C LEU A 330 -27.26 -14.03 -14.23
N ARG A 331 -27.56 -15.22 -13.71
CA ARG A 331 -28.85 -15.90 -13.94
C ARG A 331 -30.05 -15.09 -13.45
N ARG A 332 -29.90 -14.37 -12.34
CA ARG A 332 -30.95 -13.51 -11.79
C ARG A 332 -31.12 -12.19 -12.53
N LYS A 333 -30.04 -11.54 -12.90
CA LYS A 333 -30.05 -10.17 -13.44
C LYS A 333 -29.99 -10.09 -14.96
N ARG A 334 -29.59 -11.18 -15.63
CA ARG A 334 -29.49 -11.28 -17.09
C ARG A 334 -30.19 -12.55 -17.60
N PRO A 335 -31.52 -12.56 -17.70
CA PRO A 335 -32.30 -13.78 -18.09
C PRO A 335 -31.88 -14.38 -19.43
N LYS A 336 -31.39 -13.57 -20.38
CA LYS A 336 -30.88 -14.06 -21.68
C LYS A 336 -29.66 -14.97 -21.49
N PHE A 337 -28.90 -14.80 -20.45
CA PHE A 337 -27.74 -15.63 -20.12
C PHE A 337 -28.13 -17.04 -19.68
N CYS A 338 -29.30 -17.20 -19.08
CA CYS A 338 -29.83 -18.51 -18.61
C CYS A 338 -30.11 -19.52 -19.71
N ARG A 339 -30.05 -19.13 -21.00
CA ARG A 339 -30.29 -20.02 -22.15
C ARG A 339 -29.08 -20.88 -22.53
N GLN A 340 -27.91 -20.64 -21.89
CA GLN A 340 -26.69 -21.41 -22.15
C GLN A 340 -26.67 -22.69 -21.29
N PRO A 341 -26.16 -23.82 -21.82
CA PRO A 341 -26.03 -25.07 -21.04
C PRO A 341 -25.14 -24.88 -19.82
N VAL A 342 -25.52 -25.46 -18.67
CA VAL A 342 -24.72 -25.40 -17.43
C VAL A 342 -23.35 -26.02 -17.67
N GLY A 343 -22.30 -25.31 -17.22
CA GLY A 343 -20.90 -25.70 -17.38
C GLY A 343 -20.28 -25.34 -18.74
N LYS A 344 -21.05 -24.78 -19.66
CA LYS A 344 -20.59 -24.25 -20.95
C LYS A 344 -20.91 -22.76 -21.11
N GLU A 345 -21.38 -22.15 -20.04
CA GLU A 345 -21.73 -20.73 -20.06
C GLU A 345 -20.53 -19.88 -20.40
N ARG A 346 -20.70 -19.08 -21.42
CA ARG A 346 -19.72 -18.07 -21.84
C ARG A 346 -20.34 -16.69 -21.72
N ILE A 347 -19.64 -15.85 -21.01
CA ILE A 347 -20.06 -14.48 -20.74
C ILE A 347 -19.63 -13.63 -21.92
N ASP A 348 -20.58 -13.05 -22.62
CA ASP A 348 -20.32 -12.13 -23.73
C ASP A 348 -19.76 -10.79 -23.23
N PRO A 349 -19.12 -10.03 -24.12
CA PRO A 349 -18.48 -8.75 -23.76
C PRO A 349 -19.42 -7.73 -23.12
N GLU A 350 -20.68 -7.65 -23.58
CA GLU A 350 -21.67 -6.72 -23.00
C GLU A 350 -22.05 -7.12 -21.56
N THR A 351 -22.28 -8.41 -21.35
CA THR A 351 -22.53 -8.97 -20.01
C THR A 351 -21.32 -8.82 -19.12
N MET A 352 -20.11 -8.98 -19.67
CA MET A 352 -18.89 -8.72 -18.92
C MET A 352 -18.73 -7.24 -18.56
N ALA A 353 -19.06 -6.31 -19.47
CA ALA A 353 -19.15 -4.89 -19.18
C ALA A 353 -20.03 -4.58 -18.01
N TRP A 354 -21.20 -5.17 -18.04
CA TRP A 354 -22.17 -5.03 -16.96
C TRP A 354 -21.64 -5.59 -15.64
N LEU A 355 -20.98 -6.76 -15.66
CA LEU A 355 -20.35 -7.34 -14.47
C LEU A 355 -19.25 -6.46 -13.88
N VAL A 356 -18.33 -5.97 -14.69
CA VAL A 356 -17.25 -5.08 -14.23
C VAL A 356 -17.82 -3.82 -13.62
N ARG A 357 -18.86 -3.24 -14.27
CA ARG A 357 -19.51 -2.02 -13.77
C ARG A 357 -20.23 -2.25 -12.45
N HIS A 358 -20.88 -3.36 -12.28
CA HIS A 358 -21.81 -3.57 -11.16
C HIS A 358 -21.32 -4.56 -10.11
N VAL A 359 -20.40 -5.45 -10.45
CA VAL A 359 -19.85 -6.46 -9.54
C VAL A 359 -18.37 -6.26 -9.27
N GLY A 360 -17.57 -5.98 -10.30
CA GLY A 360 -16.13 -5.81 -10.19
C GLY A 360 -15.72 -4.55 -9.41
N SER A 361 -16.55 -3.52 -9.47
CA SER A 361 -16.37 -2.27 -8.73
C SER A 361 -17.09 -2.25 -7.38
N ARG A 362 -17.53 -3.40 -6.89
CA ARG A 362 -18.24 -3.49 -5.61
C ARG A 362 -17.40 -3.01 -4.44
N VAL A 363 -18.06 -2.42 -3.48
CA VAL A 363 -17.47 -1.94 -2.23
C VAL A 363 -18.12 -2.71 -1.08
N LYS A 364 -17.34 -3.21 -0.14
CA LYS A 364 -17.85 -3.89 1.07
C LYS A 364 -18.45 -2.87 2.02
N ASP A 365 -19.28 -3.35 2.96
CA ASP A 365 -19.93 -2.52 3.97
C ASP A 365 -18.96 -1.62 4.72
N ASP A 366 -17.82 -2.15 5.17
CA ASP A 366 -16.77 -1.41 5.88
C ASP A 366 -16.13 -0.32 5.02
N GLN A 367 -15.91 -0.62 3.74
CA GLN A 367 -15.37 0.33 2.79
C GLN A 367 -16.39 1.44 2.44
N VAL A 368 -17.68 1.07 2.29
CA VAL A 368 -18.74 2.07 2.08
C VAL A 368 -18.89 2.96 3.30
N ALA A 369 -18.87 2.38 4.49
CA ALA A 369 -18.92 3.11 5.74
C ALA A 369 -17.77 4.13 5.84
N GLY A 370 -16.54 3.70 5.57
CA GLY A 370 -15.37 4.58 5.55
C GLY A 370 -15.46 5.68 4.48
N LEU A 371 -15.97 5.35 3.29
CA LEU A 371 -16.13 6.33 2.20
C LEU A 371 -17.27 7.33 2.43
N LEU A 372 -18.30 6.94 3.21
CA LEU A 372 -19.39 7.81 3.63
C LEU A 372 -19.08 8.53 4.94
N ASP A 373 -17.97 8.19 5.59
CA ASP A 373 -17.56 8.71 6.90
C ASP A 373 -18.61 8.49 7.99
N ILE A 374 -19.14 7.26 8.07
CA ILE A 374 -20.15 6.84 9.03
C ILE A 374 -19.76 5.54 9.73
N PRO A 375 -20.29 5.25 10.91
CA PRO A 375 -20.13 3.95 11.55
C PRO A 375 -20.69 2.80 10.70
N LEU A 376 -20.05 1.64 10.71
CA LEU A 376 -20.47 0.46 9.95
C LEU A 376 -21.95 0.07 10.21
N LYS A 377 -22.43 0.22 11.43
CA LYS A 377 -23.82 -0.07 11.81
C LYS A 377 -24.86 0.77 11.04
N GLU A 378 -24.47 1.94 10.52
CA GLU A 378 -25.37 2.86 9.80
C GLU A 378 -25.58 2.47 8.32
N ILE A 379 -24.75 1.57 7.77
CA ILE A 379 -24.89 1.11 6.38
C ILE A 379 -26.20 0.35 6.15
N ILE A 380 -26.59 -0.52 7.10
CA ILE A 380 -27.82 -1.31 7.00
C ILE A 380 -29.07 -0.42 6.99
N PRO A 381 -29.23 0.56 7.90
CA PRO A 381 -30.30 1.54 7.83
C PRO A 381 -30.37 2.31 6.51
N LEU A 382 -29.24 2.78 5.97
CA LEU A 382 -29.17 3.46 4.67
C LEU A 382 -29.61 2.54 3.52
N GLY A 383 -29.21 1.30 3.55
CA GLY A 383 -29.62 0.29 2.58
C GLY A 383 -31.13 -0.02 2.65
N ARG A 384 -31.69 -0.17 3.85
CA ARG A 384 -33.14 -0.38 4.06
C ARG A 384 -33.99 0.82 3.65
N ALA A 385 -33.48 2.01 3.85
CA ALA A 385 -34.11 3.25 3.40
C ALA A 385 -34.04 3.44 1.86
N GLY A 386 -33.30 2.58 1.13
CA GLY A 386 -33.15 2.65 -0.32
C GLY A 386 -32.21 3.74 -0.80
N PHE A 387 -31.44 4.39 0.08
CA PHE A 387 -30.50 5.45 -0.27
C PHE A 387 -29.24 4.92 -0.93
N VAL A 388 -28.76 3.76 -0.46
CA VAL A 388 -27.65 3.03 -1.05
C VAL A 388 -28.16 1.63 -1.37
N ARG A 389 -28.39 1.33 -2.64
CA ARG A 389 -28.96 0.04 -3.03
C ARG A 389 -27.92 -1.07 -2.89
N ARG A 390 -28.26 -2.09 -2.14
CA ARG A 390 -27.55 -3.37 -2.12
C ARG A 390 -27.65 -4.01 -3.49
N PHE A 391 -26.52 -4.45 -4.00
CA PHE A 391 -26.50 -4.90 -5.38
C PHE A 391 -27.14 -6.29 -5.57
N VAL A 392 -26.96 -7.21 -4.63
CA VAL A 392 -27.54 -8.57 -4.73
C VAL A 392 -27.66 -9.24 -3.36
N ASP A 393 -28.86 -9.72 -3.02
CA ASP A 393 -29.05 -10.82 -2.08
C ASP A 393 -28.69 -12.12 -2.80
N VAL A 394 -27.51 -12.67 -2.56
CA VAL A 394 -27.13 -13.99 -3.03
C VAL A 394 -27.31 -14.96 -1.87
N PRO A 395 -28.29 -15.88 -1.91
CA PRO A 395 -28.48 -16.87 -0.85
C PRO A 395 -27.19 -17.67 -0.61
N GLY A 396 -26.80 -17.78 0.64
CA GLY A 396 -25.56 -18.48 1.04
C GLY A 396 -24.29 -17.62 1.05
N TYR A 397 -24.36 -16.35 0.70
CA TYR A 397 -23.24 -15.39 0.86
C TYR A 397 -23.58 -14.31 1.87
N VAL A 398 -22.71 -14.18 2.86
CA VAL A 398 -22.87 -13.27 4.03
C VAL A 398 -22.53 -11.81 3.68
N TYR A 399 -22.03 -11.53 2.48
CA TYR A 399 -21.52 -10.22 2.14
C TYR A 399 -22.46 -9.45 1.21
N ASP A 400 -22.94 -8.35 1.73
CA ASP A 400 -23.66 -7.35 0.95
C ASP A 400 -22.66 -6.47 0.17
N PHE A 401 -23.00 -6.15 -1.06
CA PHE A 401 -22.18 -5.32 -1.92
C PHE A 401 -22.94 -4.11 -2.40
N TYR A 402 -22.23 -3.00 -2.51
CA TYR A 402 -22.75 -1.75 -3.03
C TYR A 402 -22.05 -1.35 -4.32
N SER A 403 -22.78 -0.74 -5.24
CA SER A 403 -22.22 -0.16 -6.44
C SER A 403 -21.58 1.19 -6.11
N PRO A 404 -20.30 1.44 -6.51
CA PRO A 404 -19.71 2.77 -6.38
C PRO A 404 -20.50 3.86 -7.08
N LEU A 405 -21.16 3.53 -8.20
CA LEU A 405 -22.00 4.46 -8.93
C LEU A 405 -23.22 4.87 -8.13
N GLU A 406 -23.88 3.93 -7.45
CA GLU A 406 -25.04 4.24 -6.58
C GLU A 406 -24.60 5.09 -5.38
N ARG A 407 -23.45 4.81 -4.79
CA ARG A 407 -22.87 5.64 -3.75
C ARG A 407 -22.58 7.05 -4.26
N HIS A 408 -21.97 7.19 -5.44
CA HIS A 408 -21.67 8.49 -6.03
C HIS A 408 -22.97 9.29 -6.28
N ARG A 409 -23.99 8.66 -6.84
CA ARG A 409 -25.31 9.26 -7.05
C ARG A 409 -25.98 9.66 -5.73
N PHE A 410 -25.85 8.83 -4.71
CA PHE A 410 -26.37 9.14 -3.38
C PHE A 410 -25.68 10.37 -2.80
N MET A 411 -24.35 10.38 -2.77
CA MET A 411 -23.58 11.51 -2.28
C MET A 411 -23.88 12.80 -3.06
N HIS A 412 -23.98 12.70 -4.37
CA HIS A 412 -24.30 13.84 -5.24
C HIS A 412 -25.66 14.43 -4.86
N ARG A 413 -26.69 13.59 -4.73
CA ARG A 413 -28.03 14.04 -4.32
C ARG A 413 -28.03 14.75 -2.96
N VAL A 414 -27.33 14.20 -1.97
CA VAL A 414 -27.29 14.79 -0.62
C VAL A 414 -26.50 16.10 -0.63
N ILE A 415 -25.39 16.18 -1.36
CA ILE A 415 -24.56 17.39 -1.47
C ILE A 415 -25.27 18.47 -2.30
N GLU A 416 -26.02 18.12 -3.33
CA GLU A 416 -26.79 19.08 -4.14
C GLU A 416 -27.91 19.76 -3.35
N GLN A 417 -28.45 19.11 -2.30
CA GLN A 417 -29.42 19.73 -1.39
C GLN A 417 -28.74 20.65 -0.37
N ALA A 418 -27.42 20.55 -0.19
CA ALA A 418 -26.71 21.42 0.71
C ALA A 418 -26.61 22.83 0.14
N GLY A 419 -27.00 23.81 0.93
CA GLY A 419 -26.90 25.24 0.60
C GLY A 419 -25.44 25.73 0.57
N GLU A 420 -25.26 27.03 0.72
CA GLU A 420 -23.96 27.67 0.69
C GLU A 420 -22.95 27.04 1.67
N THR A 421 -21.68 27.13 1.30
CA THR A 421 -20.57 26.60 2.13
C THR A 421 -20.49 27.41 3.43
N ARG A 422 -20.49 26.71 4.57
CA ARG A 422 -20.30 27.31 5.91
C ARG A 422 -19.07 26.69 6.59
N GLY A 423 -18.43 27.50 7.43
CA GLY A 423 -17.38 27.01 8.33
C GLY A 423 -17.97 26.25 9.53
N ALA A 424 -17.14 25.53 10.25
CA ALA A 424 -17.52 24.88 11.51
C ALA A 424 -17.88 25.98 12.55
N ASP A 425 -19.15 26.12 12.82
CA ASP A 425 -19.72 26.90 13.91
C ASP A 425 -20.37 25.93 14.90
N SER A 426 -20.39 26.24 16.18
CA SER A 426 -20.97 25.39 17.23
C SER A 426 -22.45 24.98 16.97
N ARG A 427 -23.13 25.75 16.15
CA ARG A 427 -24.52 25.51 15.73
C ARG A 427 -24.64 24.49 14.60
N PHE A 428 -23.60 24.37 13.74
CA PHE A 428 -23.63 23.52 12.56
C PHE A 428 -22.70 22.31 12.76
N THR A 429 -23.30 21.15 12.81
CA THR A 429 -22.62 19.90 13.13
C THR A 429 -22.57 19.00 11.89
N PRO A 430 -21.44 18.31 11.60
CA PRO A 430 -21.39 17.30 10.54
C PRO A 430 -22.47 16.23 10.71
N LEU A 431 -23.15 15.91 9.63
CA LEU A 431 -24.33 15.03 9.63
C LEU A 431 -24.12 13.70 10.40
N PRO A 432 -23.00 12.97 10.28
CA PRO A 432 -22.80 11.76 11.07
C PRO A 432 -22.58 12.03 12.57
N GLN A 433 -22.10 13.20 12.92
CA GLN A 433 -21.94 13.63 14.31
C GLN A 433 -23.29 14.01 14.91
N ALA A 434 -24.10 14.80 14.19
CA ALA A 434 -25.46 15.16 14.60
C ALA A 434 -26.32 13.91 14.83
N ALA A 435 -26.23 12.91 13.96
CA ALA A 435 -26.92 11.64 14.11
C ALA A 435 -26.54 10.92 15.42
N ARG A 436 -25.27 10.95 15.80
CA ARG A 436 -24.79 10.37 17.07
C ARG A 436 -25.27 11.15 18.29
N GLU A 437 -25.19 12.47 18.25
CA GLU A 437 -25.60 13.35 19.37
C GLU A 437 -27.09 13.28 19.63
N LEU A 438 -27.91 13.15 18.59
CA LEU A 438 -29.35 13.01 18.66
C LEU A 438 -29.81 11.55 18.87
N ASP A 439 -28.91 10.57 18.86
CA ASP A 439 -29.23 9.15 18.91
C ASP A 439 -30.28 8.73 17.86
N VAL A 440 -30.10 9.17 16.63
CA VAL A 440 -30.93 8.82 15.47
C VAL A 440 -30.09 8.19 14.36
N PRO A 441 -30.66 7.25 13.55
CA PRO A 441 -29.97 6.73 12.39
C PRO A 441 -29.62 7.84 11.39
N VAL A 442 -28.42 7.79 10.81
CA VAL A 442 -28.00 8.70 9.73
C VAL A 442 -29.02 8.72 8.59
N ALA A 443 -29.64 7.57 8.29
CA ALA A 443 -30.66 7.43 7.26
C ALA A 443 -31.89 8.32 7.48
N GLU A 444 -32.24 8.62 8.72
CA GLU A 444 -33.37 9.51 9.03
C GLU A 444 -33.02 10.97 8.70
N LEU A 445 -31.88 11.46 9.15
CA LEU A 445 -31.45 12.82 8.83
C LEU A 445 -31.28 13.02 7.32
N VAL A 446 -30.71 12.04 6.64
CA VAL A 446 -30.60 12.05 5.16
C VAL A 446 -31.98 12.14 4.51
N ARG A 447 -32.98 11.43 5.03
CA ARG A 447 -34.34 11.50 4.51
C ARG A 447 -34.91 12.90 4.66
N GLU A 448 -34.81 13.50 5.86
CA GLU A 448 -35.31 14.84 6.13
C GLU A 448 -34.67 15.91 5.24
N ILE A 449 -33.35 15.77 4.94
CA ILE A 449 -32.64 16.64 3.99
C ILE A 449 -33.19 16.45 2.57
N LEU A 450 -33.27 15.20 2.09
CA LEU A 450 -33.70 14.92 0.72
C LEU A 450 -35.20 15.27 0.48
N GLU A 451 -36.01 15.29 1.53
CA GLU A 451 -37.42 15.72 1.49
C GLU A 451 -37.58 17.23 1.77
N GLY A 452 -36.47 17.96 1.97
CA GLY A 452 -36.47 19.42 2.17
C GLY A 452 -37.01 19.88 3.53
N ARG A 453 -37.14 18.99 4.51
CA ARG A 453 -37.58 19.32 5.86
C ARG A 453 -36.46 19.72 6.81
N LEU A 454 -35.25 19.31 6.52
CA LEU A 454 -34.04 19.69 7.25
C LEU A 454 -33.10 20.44 6.30
N GLU A 455 -32.86 21.70 6.61
CA GLU A 455 -31.85 22.45 5.86
C GLU A 455 -30.46 21.92 6.13
N SER A 456 -29.62 21.94 5.11
CA SER A 456 -28.26 21.49 5.17
C SER A 456 -27.30 22.42 4.42
N TRP A 457 -26.02 22.42 4.80
CA TRP A 457 -25.01 23.31 4.25
C TRP A 457 -23.75 22.49 3.87
N ALA A 458 -22.99 22.99 2.91
CA ALA A 458 -21.70 22.39 2.56
C ALA A 458 -20.66 22.70 3.64
N ASN A 459 -19.90 21.68 4.07
CA ASN A 459 -18.79 21.83 4.99
C ASN A 459 -17.56 22.36 4.26
N GLY A 460 -17.10 23.55 4.61
CA GLY A 460 -15.90 24.19 4.04
C GLY A 460 -14.57 23.55 4.46
N SER A 461 -14.57 22.57 5.38
CA SER A 461 -13.35 21.91 5.82
C SER A 461 -12.76 21.04 4.72
N ALA A 462 -11.50 21.26 4.36
CA ALA A 462 -10.75 20.41 3.40
C ALA A 462 -10.56 18.96 3.88
N ARG A 463 -10.79 18.69 5.17
CA ARG A 463 -10.67 17.35 5.78
C ARG A 463 -11.99 16.60 5.82
N ALA A 464 -13.11 17.25 5.49
CA ALA A 464 -14.42 16.61 5.53
C ALA A 464 -14.53 15.55 4.42
N LEU A 465 -14.94 14.34 4.79
CA LEU A 465 -15.11 13.19 3.90
C LEU A 465 -16.57 12.71 3.93
N GLY A 466 -17.01 12.05 2.87
CA GLY A 466 -18.30 11.40 2.83
C GLY A 466 -19.44 12.34 3.27
N LEU A 467 -20.30 11.87 4.15
CA LEU A 467 -21.44 12.65 4.71
C LEU A 467 -21.01 13.73 5.70
N SER A 468 -19.78 13.73 6.22
CA SER A 468 -19.23 14.84 7.01
C SER A 468 -19.02 16.13 6.17
N ARG A 469 -19.14 16.03 4.84
CA ARG A 469 -19.21 17.19 3.94
C ARG A 469 -20.53 17.97 4.02
N VAL A 470 -21.49 17.44 4.74
CA VAL A 470 -22.82 18.07 4.94
C VAL A 470 -22.96 18.44 6.40
N LEU A 471 -23.30 19.71 6.66
CA LEU A 471 -23.58 20.25 7.97
C LEU A 471 -25.09 20.38 8.15
N VAL A 472 -25.56 20.19 9.37
CA VAL A 472 -26.95 20.40 9.77
C VAL A 472 -27.00 21.22 11.06
N ASP A 473 -28.06 22.00 11.22
CA ASP A 473 -28.39 22.66 12.49
C ASP A 473 -28.92 21.59 13.45
N ILE A 474 -28.22 21.37 14.56
CA ILE A 474 -28.55 20.30 15.50
C ILE A 474 -29.86 20.57 16.26
N GLU A 475 -30.18 21.83 16.52
CA GLU A 475 -31.44 22.20 17.19
C GLU A 475 -32.66 21.99 16.27
N ALA A 476 -32.52 22.35 14.99
CA ALA A 476 -33.55 22.10 13.99
C ALA A 476 -33.75 20.58 13.79
N ALA A 477 -32.67 19.79 13.74
CA ALA A 477 -32.72 18.32 13.65
C ALA A 477 -33.40 17.70 14.88
N ALA A 478 -33.12 18.20 16.08
CA ALA A 478 -33.74 17.76 17.33
C ALA A 478 -35.26 18.06 17.33
N GLY A 479 -35.66 19.23 16.85
CA GLY A 479 -37.05 19.62 16.72
C GLY A 479 -37.87 18.68 15.83
N LEU A 480 -37.30 18.21 14.73
CA LEU A 480 -37.94 17.21 13.85
C LEU A 480 -38.17 15.86 14.53
N ARG A 481 -37.30 15.47 15.45
CA ARG A 481 -37.44 14.23 16.25
C ARG A 481 -38.65 14.36 17.19
N LEU A 482 -38.76 15.45 17.94
CA LEU A 482 -39.85 15.68 18.88
C LEU A 482 -41.21 15.67 18.16
N ALA A 483 -41.33 16.33 17.02
CA ALA A 483 -42.57 16.38 16.23
C ALA A 483 -43.05 15.03 15.68
N ARG A 484 -42.17 14.01 15.58
CA ARG A 484 -42.54 12.64 15.18
C ARG A 484 -43.02 11.76 16.33
N TRP A 485 -42.56 12.01 17.56
CA TRP A 485 -42.99 11.24 18.73
C TRP A 485 -44.38 11.69 19.25
N GLU A 486 -44.83 12.85 18.83
CA GLU A 486 -46.17 13.39 19.17
C GLU A 486 -47.25 12.96 18.17
N ARG A 487 -46.92 12.23 17.12
CA ARG A 487 -47.85 11.64 16.14
C ARG A 487 -47.86 10.12 16.21
#